data_b37338ef0e435a1c3aafc8bb51f5cb59
#
_entry.id   b37338ef0e435a1c3aafc8bb51f5cb59
#
_cell.length_a   1.000
_cell.length_b   1.000
_cell.length_c   1.000
_cell.angle_alpha   90.00
_cell.angle_beta   90.00
_cell.angle_gamma   90.00
#
_symmetry.space_group_name_H-M   'P 1'
#
loop_
_entity.id
_entity.type
_entity.pdbx_description
1 polymer ?
#
loop_
_entity_poly.entity_id
_entity_poly.type
_entity_poly.pdbx_seq_one_letter_code
_entity_poly.pdbx_strand_id
1 'polypeptide(L)'
;MKFFAKTFTKLFSVAICILLVESAVAQYNTNSVYSRFGLGMRDNPGNVVHFGMGGITSPLSDPISLNLANPASYSFLEVTNLQTTIKGSNTQTLSSTSSSNHFNGQVHELSMGFKKPNTKWALALGITPYSSVDYRFSAKDSLSDTLTASYNYSGRGGINKATIGFSRVFRFGEGSATDSVQRRLHQISIGLNGNYLFGNITRENVVAFSQSEHFTTVENLNLWVKGIVWEAGLQYKVNLTTRRDPQNRVVGGSAIQLGATYSLNTALYAEYTDLLYSIRFGTNSAYRDTARFLDALSGRIILPQKIQAGVAYKLFNKKWGTFVVAGEYKIQDWSKYRLEMAEDVNLDNGLNASSGWAAGIEYKPTTDVSNNFFNRLYYRAGYRSVQSELTINNTRIDQQATTAGLTIPMIRSQSKVHLGVEWGTRGTTENGLVQENYLGFMVGFSLSPSAFDRWFRQVKYD
;
A
#
# COMPACT_ATOMS: atom_id res chain seq x y z
N MET A 1 -36.97 -4.01 10.50
CA MET A 1 -35.91 -4.96 10.14
C MET A 1 -35.87 -5.31 8.64
N LYS A 2 -36.99 -5.72 7.99
CA LYS A 2 -37.00 -6.03 6.54
C LYS A 2 -36.64 -4.85 5.61
N PHE A 3 -36.84 -3.61 6.02
CA PHE A 3 -36.53 -2.41 5.23
C PHE A 3 -35.00 -2.12 5.20
N PHE A 4 -34.31 -2.30 6.31
CA PHE A 4 -32.85 -2.11 6.41
C PHE A 4 -32.06 -3.19 5.64
N ALA A 5 -32.50 -4.44 5.70
CA ALA A 5 -31.90 -5.53 4.94
C ALA A 5 -32.02 -5.31 3.42
N LYS A 6 -33.19 -4.87 2.94
CA LYS A 6 -33.39 -4.54 1.51
C LYS A 6 -32.56 -3.34 1.04
N THR A 7 -32.38 -2.33 1.90
CA THR A 7 -31.56 -1.15 1.56
C THR A 7 -30.06 -1.50 1.57
N PHE A 8 -29.63 -2.34 2.50
CA PHE A 8 -28.25 -2.82 2.56
C PHE A 8 -27.90 -3.73 1.36
N THR A 9 -28.80 -4.65 0.98
CA THR A 9 -28.61 -5.49 -0.21
C THR A 9 -28.54 -4.65 -1.49
N LYS A 10 -29.35 -3.60 -1.61
CA LYS A 10 -29.29 -2.67 -2.75
C LYS A 10 -28.00 -1.85 -2.77
N LEU A 11 -27.55 -1.32 -1.62
CA LEU A 11 -26.28 -0.61 -1.50
C LEU A 11 -25.09 -1.53 -1.79
N PHE A 12 -25.13 -2.77 -1.32
CA PHE A 12 -24.10 -3.77 -1.58
C PHE A 12 -24.09 -4.21 -3.05
N SER A 13 -25.26 -4.38 -3.68
CA SER A 13 -25.36 -4.66 -5.13
C SER A 13 -24.87 -3.48 -5.97
N VAL A 14 -25.18 -2.24 -5.57
CA VAL A 14 -24.67 -1.03 -6.25
C VAL A 14 -23.16 -0.91 -6.08
N ALA A 15 -22.62 -1.19 -4.90
CA ALA A 15 -21.16 -1.22 -4.66
C ALA A 15 -20.48 -2.32 -5.49
N ILE A 16 -21.08 -3.51 -5.61
CA ILE A 16 -20.58 -4.58 -6.48
C ILE A 16 -20.67 -4.17 -7.96
N CYS A 17 -21.77 -3.56 -8.40
CA CYS A 17 -21.91 -3.07 -9.77
C CYS A 17 -20.90 -1.96 -10.09
N ILE A 18 -20.64 -1.04 -9.16
CA ILE A 18 -19.58 -0.01 -9.30
C ILE A 18 -18.20 -0.66 -9.39
N LEU A 19 -17.91 -1.69 -8.57
CA LEU A 19 -16.65 -2.44 -8.61
C LEU A 19 -16.50 -3.25 -9.92
N LEU A 20 -17.58 -3.73 -10.53
CA LEU A 20 -17.55 -4.47 -11.79
C LEU A 20 -17.40 -3.55 -13.03
N VAL A 21 -17.93 -2.33 -12.97
CA VAL A 21 -17.76 -1.33 -14.05
C VAL A 21 -16.34 -0.78 -14.07
N GLU A 22 -15.69 -0.67 -12.94
CA GLU A 22 -14.29 -0.22 -12.80
C GLU A 22 -13.27 -1.24 -13.33
N SER A 23 -13.63 -2.50 -13.48
CA SER A 23 -12.75 -3.55 -14.02
C SER A 23 -12.48 -3.40 -15.54
N ALA A 24 -13.26 -2.58 -16.23
CA ALA A 24 -13.15 -2.37 -17.68
C ALA A 24 -12.24 -1.18 -18.06
N VAL A 25 -11.92 -0.30 -17.12
CA VAL A 25 -10.97 0.80 -17.33
C VAL A 25 -9.72 0.46 -16.56
N ALA A 26 -8.66 0.04 -17.25
CA ALA A 26 -7.34 -0.13 -16.66
C ALA A 26 -6.95 1.20 -16.02
N GLN A 27 -7.10 1.29 -14.70
CA GLN A 27 -6.77 2.48 -13.94
C GLN A 27 -5.26 2.64 -13.91
N TYR A 28 -4.77 3.69 -14.52
CA TYR A 28 -3.37 4.09 -14.46
C TYR A 28 -3.14 4.82 -13.13
N ASN A 29 -2.16 4.34 -12.35
CA ASN A 29 -2.21 4.55 -10.91
C ASN A 29 -1.11 5.47 -10.37
N THR A 30 -0.23 6.07 -11.18
CA THR A 30 0.90 6.81 -10.60
C THR A 30 1.33 8.08 -11.31
N ASN A 31 1.32 8.28 -12.58
CA ASN A 31 1.86 9.45 -13.31
C ASN A 31 3.27 9.90 -12.84
N SER A 32 4.12 8.97 -12.46
CA SER A 32 5.49 9.24 -12.04
C SER A 32 6.48 8.80 -13.11
N VAL A 33 7.36 9.69 -13.55
CA VAL A 33 8.45 9.33 -14.47
C VAL A 33 9.36 8.25 -13.89
N TYR A 34 9.46 8.19 -12.58
CA TYR A 34 10.26 7.18 -11.87
C TYR A 34 9.61 5.79 -11.85
N SER A 35 8.33 5.67 -12.23
CA SER A 35 7.67 4.37 -12.39
C SER A 35 8.16 3.56 -13.60
N ARG A 36 9.02 4.14 -14.44
CA ARG A 36 9.67 3.47 -15.57
C ARG A 36 10.58 2.33 -15.14
N PHE A 37 11.18 2.41 -13.96
CA PHE A 37 12.23 1.48 -13.51
C PHE A 37 11.68 0.28 -12.75
N GLY A 38 12.36 -0.88 -12.90
CA GLY A 38 12.03 -2.11 -12.20
C GLY A 38 10.58 -2.55 -12.43
N LEU A 39 9.88 -2.85 -11.35
CA LEU A 39 8.46 -3.23 -11.34
C LEU A 39 7.51 -2.02 -11.17
N GLY A 40 8.00 -0.81 -11.33
CA GLY A 40 7.24 0.42 -11.10
C GLY A 40 7.32 0.96 -9.68
N MET A 41 6.50 1.97 -9.41
CA MET A 41 6.38 2.58 -8.08
C MET A 41 5.67 1.63 -7.13
N ARG A 42 6.32 1.29 -6.02
CA ARG A 42 5.69 0.46 -4.99
C ARG A 42 4.75 1.28 -4.13
N ASP A 43 3.56 0.75 -3.92
CA ASP A 43 2.62 1.35 -2.99
C ASP A 43 3.03 1.10 -1.52
N ASN A 44 2.76 2.08 -0.65
CA ASN A 44 2.92 1.88 0.79
C ASN A 44 1.85 0.88 1.25
N PRO A 45 2.25 -0.20 1.93
CA PRO A 45 1.29 -1.10 2.52
C PRO A 45 0.54 -0.41 3.66
N GLY A 46 -0.71 -0.78 3.86
CA GLY A 46 -1.54 -0.30 4.96
C GLY A 46 -2.69 0.60 4.51
N ASN A 47 -3.71 0.62 5.34
CA ASN A 47 -4.94 1.38 5.13
C ASN A 47 -4.77 2.85 5.55
N VAL A 48 -5.88 3.63 5.52
CA VAL A 48 -5.89 5.06 5.87
C VAL A 48 -5.38 5.35 7.28
N VAL A 49 -5.55 4.43 8.24
CA VAL A 49 -5.06 4.59 9.62
C VAL A 49 -3.53 4.69 9.64
N HIS A 50 -2.88 3.77 8.90
CA HIS A 50 -1.43 3.73 8.79
C HIS A 50 -0.91 4.90 7.95
N PHE A 51 -1.60 5.22 6.86
CA PHE A 51 -1.29 6.35 5.99
C PHE A 51 -1.22 7.66 6.77
N GLY A 52 -2.21 7.95 7.65
CA GLY A 52 -2.22 9.13 8.50
C GLY A 52 -1.10 9.19 9.55
N MET A 53 -0.38 8.09 9.79
CA MET A 53 0.75 7.98 10.71
C MET A 53 2.08 7.76 9.99
N GLY A 54 2.27 8.36 8.81
CA GLY A 54 3.51 8.22 8.04
C GLY A 54 3.68 6.86 7.35
N GLY A 55 2.67 5.99 7.36
CA GLY A 55 2.73 4.65 6.79
C GLY A 55 3.30 3.58 7.73
N ILE A 56 3.34 3.84 9.03
CA ILE A 56 3.76 2.88 10.06
C ILE A 56 2.75 1.72 10.12
N THR A 57 3.23 0.49 10.04
CA THR A 57 2.39 -0.70 10.01
C THR A 57 2.80 -1.78 11.00
N SER A 58 4.09 -2.06 11.13
CA SER A 58 4.59 -3.24 11.86
C SER A 58 4.21 -3.27 13.35
N PRO A 59 4.30 -2.16 14.13
CA PRO A 59 3.96 -2.18 15.55
C PRO A 59 2.49 -1.93 15.82
N LEU A 60 1.69 -1.49 14.81
CA LEU A 60 0.32 -1.06 15.04
C LEU A 60 -0.69 -2.20 14.91
N SER A 61 -1.62 -2.25 15.85
CA SER A 61 -2.81 -3.10 15.79
C SER A 61 -4.02 -2.34 16.32
N ASP A 62 -5.15 -2.45 15.63
CA ASP A 62 -6.43 -1.85 16.02
C ASP A 62 -7.47 -2.97 16.22
N PRO A 63 -8.34 -2.89 17.25
CA PRO A 63 -9.36 -3.92 17.51
C PRO A 63 -10.41 -4.04 16.41
N ILE A 64 -10.59 -3.00 15.58
CA ILE A 64 -11.69 -2.88 14.62
C ILE A 64 -11.16 -2.71 13.19
N SER A 65 -9.93 -2.24 13.00
CA SER A 65 -9.33 -2.00 11.69
C SER A 65 -8.27 -3.05 11.37
N LEU A 66 -8.43 -3.74 10.24
CA LEU A 66 -7.49 -4.77 9.79
C LEU A 66 -6.20 -4.13 9.26
N ASN A 67 -5.06 -4.70 9.58
CA ASN A 67 -3.75 -4.30 9.08
C ASN A 67 -3.14 -5.43 8.25
N LEU A 68 -3.36 -5.44 6.92
CA LEU A 68 -2.83 -6.48 6.02
C LEU A 68 -1.30 -6.48 5.93
N ALA A 69 -0.64 -5.38 6.31
CA ALA A 69 0.81 -5.25 6.21
C ALA A 69 1.60 -5.99 7.31
N ASN A 70 0.94 -6.36 8.43
CA ASN A 70 1.56 -7.23 9.43
C ASN A 70 0.57 -8.34 9.83
N PRO A 71 0.79 -9.58 9.40
CA PRO A 71 -0.15 -10.68 9.72
C PRO A 71 -0.32 -10.93 11.21
N ALA A 72 0.67 -10.64 12.06
CA ALA A 72 0.54 -10.81 13.50
C ALA A 72 -0.54 -9.91 14.13
N SER A 73 -0.90 -8.81 13.47
CA SER A 73 -1.91 -7.86 13.97
C SER A 73 -3.33 -8.42 13.98
N TYR A 74 -3.65 -9.41 13.13
CA TYR A 74 -5.02 -9.90 12.94
C TYR A 74 -5.62 -10.50 14.21
N SER A 75 -4.82 -11.20 15.02
CA SER A 75 -5.29 -11.81 16.26
C SER A 75 -5.72 -10.81 17.33
N PHE A 76 -5.32 -9.52 17.19
CA PHE A 76 -5.76 -8.42 18.05
C PHE A 76 -7.09 -7.79 17.60
N LEU A 77 -7.65 -8.19 16.46
CA LEU A 77 -9.03 -7.87 16.12
C LEU A 77 -9.98 -8.43 17.17
N GLU A 78 -11.01 -7.69 17.49
CA GLU A 78 -12.08 -8.12 18.42
C GLU A 78 -13.33 -8.57 17.66
N VAL A 79 -13.52 -8.07 16.43
CA VAL A 79 -14.69 -8.33 15.59
C VAL A 79 -14.28 -8.61 14.15
N THR A 80 -15.14 -9.32 13.43
CA THR A 80 -15.05 -9.44 11.97
C THR A 80 -15.20 -8.06 11.34
N ASN A 81 -14.37 -7.75 10.36
CA ASN A 81 -14.27 -6.44 9.77
C ASN A 81 -14.15 -6.53 8.24
N LEU A 82 -14.88 -5.70 7.53
CA LEU A 82 -14.75 -5.47 6.09
C LEU A 82 -14.21 -4.05 5.87
N GLN A 83 -13.16 -3.90 5.10
CA GLN A 83 -12.57 -2.61 4.78
C GLN A 83 -12.46 -2.37 3.29
N THR A 84 -12.64 -1.12 2.91
CA THR A 84 -12.31 -0.62 1.58
C THR A 84 -11.65 0.73 1.70
N THR A 85 -10.67 0.98 0.83
CA THR A 85 -9.92 2.24 0.78
C THR A 85 -9.77 2.68 -0.66
N ILE A 86 -10.04 3.95 -0.91
CA ILE A 86 -9.78 4.65 -2.17
C ILE A 86 -8.64 5.63 -1.93
N LYS A 87 -7.69 5.67 -2.84
CA LYS A 87 -6.54 6.60 -2.85
C LYS A 87 -6.61 7.46 -4.09
N GLY A 88 -6.33 8.75 -3.93
CA GLY A 88 -6.10 9.66 -5.03
C GLY A 88 -4.85 10.49 -4.79
N SER A 89 -4.22 10.98 -5.85
CA SER A 89 -3.10 11.91 -5.74
C SER A 89 -3.06 12.89 -6.90
N ASN A 90 -2.67 14.12 -6.60
CA ASN A 90 -2.29 15.11 -7.57
C ASN A 90 -0.77 15.28 -7.51
N THR A 91 -0.09 15.03 -8.62
CA THR A 91 1.36 15.10 -8.73
C THR A 91 1.76 16.20 -9.67
N GLN A 92 2.51 17.16 -9.17
CA GLN A 92 3.20 18.17 -9.95
C GLN A 92 4.61 17.70 -10.25
N THR A 93 4.91 17.53 -11.52
CA THR A 93 6.23 17.15 -12.02
C THR A 93 6.96 18.40 -12.49
N LEU A 94 8.13 18.66 -11.95
CA LEU A 94 8.97 19.81 -12.20
C LEU A 94 10.28 19.36 -12.84
N SER A 95 10.61 19.91 -14.01
CA SER A 95 11.93 19.83 -14.62
C SER A 95 12.57 21.24 -14.66
N SER A 96 13.81 21.34 -15.11
CA SER A 96 14.49 22.63 -15.27
C SER A 96 13.79 23.58 -16.25
N THR A 97 12.96 23.05 -17.18
CA THR A 97 12.37 23.81 -18.28
C THR A 97 10.84 23.77 -18.35
N SER A 98 10.20 22.85 -17.61
CA SER A 98 8.75 22.64 -17.72
C SER A 98 8.15 22.12 -16.41
N SER A 99 6.83 22.31 -16.27
CA SER A 99 6.04 21.70 -15.20
C SER A 99 4.76 21.11 -15.77
N SER A 100 4.30 20.00 -15.17
CA SER A 100 3.03 19.37 -15.51
C SER A 100 2.32 18.90 -14.26
N ASN A 101 0.98 18.89 -14.30
CA ASN A 101 0.14 18.38 -13.21
C ASN A 101 -0.68 17.20 -13.69
N HIS A 102 -0.74 16.16 -12.88
CA HIS A 102 -1.49 14.96 -13.16
C HIS A 102 -2.27 14.52 -11.94
N PHE A 103 -3.55 14.18 -12.15
CA PHE A 103 -4.40 13.59 -11.14
C PHE A 103 -4.64 12.12 -11.45
N ASN A 104 -4.57 11.28 -10.42
CA ASN A 104 -4.94 9.88 -10.53
C ASN A 104 -5.73 9.40 -9.30
N GLY A 105 -6.46 8.29 -9.46
CA GLY A 105 -7.22 7.68 -8.40
C GLY A 105 -7.35 6.17 -8.59
N GLN A 106 -7.36 5.43 -7.47
CA GLN A 106 -7.45 3.97 -7.49
C GLN A 106 -8.14 3.42 -6.25
N VAL A 107 -8.69 2.21 -6.39
CA VAL A 107 -9.04 1.39 -5.23
C VAL A 107 -7.75 0.85 -4.63
N HIS A 108 -7.42 1.24 -3.40
CA HIS A 108 -6.17 0.88 -2.75
C HIS A 108 -6.28 -0.41 -1.92
N GLU A 109 -7.42 -0.66 -1.33
CA GLU A 109 -7.63 -1.85 -0.49
C GLU A 109 -9.08 -2.30 -0.52
N LEU A 110 -9.25 -3.60 -0.69
CA LEU A 110 -10.46 -4.32 -0.32
C LEU A 110 -10.02 -5.49 0.56
N SER A 111 -10.47 -5.51 1.82
CA SER A 111 -10.01 -6.52 2.77
C SER A 111 -11.07 -6.92 3.76
N MET A 112 -10.94 -8.14 4.28
CA MET A 112 -11.84 -8.71 5.28
C MET A 112 -11.03 -9.49 6.33
N GLY A 113 -11.23 -9.13 7.59
CA GLY A 113 -10.71 -9.83 8.74
C GLY A 113 -11.80 -10.66 9.42
N PHE A 114 -11.54 -11.95 9.61
CA PHE A 114 -12.47 -12.86 10.27
C PHE A 114 -12.01 -13.11 11.70
N LYS A 115 -12.84 -12.69 12.64
CA LYS A 115 -12.57 -12.87 14.07
C LYS A 115 -13.82 -13.31 14.80
N LYS A 116 -13.77 -14.50 15.38
CA LYS A 116 -14.79 -14.94 16.33
C LYS A 116 -14.44 -14.38 17.72
N PRO A 117 -15.39 -13.78 18.44
CA PRO A 117 -15.15 -13.30 19.81
C PRO A 117 -14.49 -14.36 20.70
N ASN A 118 -13.58 -13.93 21.56
CA ASN A 118 -12.86 -14.77 22.51
C ASN A 118 -11.93 -15.84 21.91
N THR A 119 -11.71 -15.87 20.59
CA THR A 119 -10.69 -16.73 19.99
C THR A 119 -9.31 -16.09 20.04
N LYS A 120 -8.26 -16.94 20.09
CA LYS A 120 -6.85 -16.52 20.05
C LYS A 120 -6.30 -16.43 18.62
N TRP A 121 -7.10 -16.75 17.60
CA TRP A 121 -6.71 -16.75 16.19
C TRP A 121 -7.61 -15.86 15.35
N ALA A 122 -7.12 -15.44 14.21
CA ALA A 122 -7.87 -14.71 13.20
C ALA A 122 -7.36 -15.05 11.79
N LEU A 123 -8.24 -14.88 10.80
CA LEU A 123 -7.96 -14.99 9.38
C LEU A 123 -8.14 -13.63 8.72
N ALA A 124 -7.41 -13.39 7.65
CA ALA A 124 -7.59 -12.20 6.81
C ALA A 124 -7.52 -12.56 5.33
N LEU A 125 -8.33 -11.86 4.54
CA LEU A 125 -8.29 -11.87 3.08
C LEU A 125 -8.20 -10.41 2.60
N GLY A 126 -7.54 -10.18 1.48
CA GLY A 126 -7.54 -8.84 0.90
C GLY A 126 -6.87 -8.76 -0.46
N ILE A 127 -7.19 -7.69 -1.18
CA ILE A 127 -6.55 -7.33 -2.43
C ILE A 127 -6.06 -5.89 -2.29
N THR A 128 -4.79 -5.67 -2.64
CA THR A 128 -4.13 -4.36 -2.62
C THR A 128 -3.20 -4.22 -3.82
N PRO A 129 -2.93 -3.03 -4.34
CA PRO A 129 -1.86 -2.83 -5.29
C PRO A 129 -0.50 -3.13 -4.61
N TYR A 130 0.41 -3.75 -5.35
CA TYR A 130 1.79 -3.96 -4.95
C TYR A 130 2.70 -2.90 -5.56
N SER A 131 2.56 -2.69 -6.89
CA SER A 131 3.27 -1.64 -7.63
C SER A 131 2.44 -1.16 -8.80
N SER A 132 2.75 0.05 -9.28
CA SER A 132 2.06 0.67 -10.41
C SER A 132 3.05 1.35 -11.34
N VAL A 133 2.79 1.24 -12.63
CA VAL A 133 3.52 1.88 -13.71
C VAL A 133 2.54 2.74 -14.48
N ASP A 134 2.81 4.03 -14.51
CA ASP A 134 2.11 4.97 -15.37
C ASP A 134 3.00 6.19 -15.57
N TYR A 135 3.53 6.34 -16.77
CA TYR A 135 4.33 7.47 -17.16
C TYR A 135 4.13 7.77 -18.64
N ARG A 136 4.24 9.05 -18.98
CA ARG A 136 4.33 9.53 -20.34
C ARG A 136 5.20 10.77 -20.37
N PHE A 137 6.29 10.72 -21.10
CA PHE A 137 7.14 11.89 -21.34
C PHE A 137 7.78 11.83 -22.70
N SER A 138 8.19 12.97 -23.19
CA SER A 138 8.87 13.10 -24.49
C SER A 138 10.12 13.96 -24.36
N ALA A 139 11.12 13.62 -25.16
CA ALA A 139 12.31 14.44 -25.37
C ALA A 139 12.48 14.70 -26.85
N LYS A 140 13.07 15.82 -27.20
CA LYS A 140 13.42 16.17 -28.58
C LYS A 140 14.89 16.45 -28.64
N ASP A 141 15.53 16.00 -29.71
CA ASP A 141 16.92 16.25 -29.99
C ASP A 141 17.08 16.71 -31.43
N SER A 142 17.81 17.81 -31.68
CA SER A 142 18.11 18.33 -33.02
C SER A 142 19.38 17.67 -33.51
N LEU A 143 19.26 16.70 -34.41
CA LEU A 143 20.37 15.97 -35.00
C LEU A 143 21.10 16.77 -36.07
N SER A 144 20.38 17.71 -36.76
CA SER A 144 20.91 18.67 -37.67
C SER A 144 19.95 19.86 -37.78
N ASP A 145 20.30 20.89 -38.53
CA ASP A 145 19.46 22.09 -38.77
C ASP A 145 18.07 21.76 -39.34
N THR A 146 17.91 20.61 -40.00
CA THR A 146 16.67 20.19 -40.65
C THR A 146 16.06 18.93 -40.09
N LEU A 147 16.79 18.17 -39.24
CA LEU A 147 16.37 16.87 -38.72
C LEU A 147 16.26 16.89 -37.18
N THR A 148 15.05 16.71 -36.69
CA THR A 148 14.77 16.55 -35.27
C THR A 148 14.26 15.13 -34.98
N ALA A 149 14.80 14.50 -33.96
CA ALA A 149 14.29 13.24 -33.39
C ALA A 149 13.39 13.54 -32.18
N SER A 150 12.23 12.92 -32.15
CA SER A 150 11.28 12.92 -31.01
C SER A 150 11.28 11.54 -30.35
N TYR A 151 11.66 11.49 -29.10
CA TYR A 151 11.61 10.30 -28.27
C TYR A 151 10.38 10.36 -27.39
N ASN A 152 9.47 9.42 -27.54
CA ASN A 152 8.26 9.34 -26.73
C ASN A 152 8.32 8.03 -25.91
N TYR A 153 8.21 8.17 -24.61
CA TYR A 153 8.23 7.07 -23.67
C TYR A 153 6.92 7.01 -22.92
N SER A 154 6.27 5.85 -22.95
CA SER A 154 5.08 5.62 -22.17
C SER A 154 5.12 4.23 -21.51
N GLY A 155 4.50 4.12 -20.36
CA GLY A 155 4.35 2.85 -19.68
C GLY A 155 3.10 2.85 -18.85
N ARG A 156 2.48 1.68 -18.73
CA ARG A 156 1.23 1.49 -18.01
C ARG A 156 1.13 0.09 -17.41
N GLY A 157 0.27 -0.04 -16.40
CA GLY A 157 -0.01 -1.30 -15.75
C GLY A 157 0.50 -1.36 -14.32
N GLY A 158 0.74 -2.54 -13.81
CA GLY A 158 1.21 -2.75 -12.45
C GLY A 158 0.96 -4.17 -11.96
N ILE A 159 1.34 -4.40 -10.72
CA ILE A 159 1.22 -5.68 -10.03
C ILE A 159 0.26 -5.51 -8.86
N ASN A 160 -0.72 -6.38 -8.77
CA ASN A 160 -1.65 -6.49 -7.65
C ASN A 160 -1.23 -7.62 -6.72
N LYS A 161 -1.68 -7.55 -5.48
CA LYS A 161 -1.39 -8.50 -4.43
C LYS A 161 -2.71 -9.00 -3.81
N ALA A 162 -3.02 -10.27 -4.00
CA ALA A 162 -4.08 -10.97 -3.25
C ALA A 162 -3.46 -11.65 -2.04
N THR A 163 -3.98 -11.37 -0.87
CA THR A 163 -3.44 -11.84 0.42
C THR A 163 -4.43 -12.78 1.10
N ILE A 164 -3.93 -13.90 1.57
CA ILE A 164 -4.59 -14.73 2.58
C ILE A 164 -3.66 -14.85 3.78
N GLY A 165 -4.19 -14.59 4.98
CA GLY A 165 -3.37 -14.55 6.18
C GLY A 165 -4.03 -15.19 7.38
N PHE A 166 -3.16 -15.70 8.27
CA PHE A 166 -3.54 -16.30 9.53
C PHE A 166 -2.68 -15.76 10.66
N SER A 167 -3.26 -15.59 11.85
CA SER A 167 -2.49 -15.24 13.05
C SER A 167 -3.04 -15.87 14.32
N ARG A 168 -2.15 -15.97 15.32
CA ARG A 168 -2.47 -16.48 16.65
C ARG A 168 -1.73 -15.68 17.72
N VAL A 169 -2.49 -15.28 18.77
CA VAL A 169 -1.93 -14.60 19.94
C VAL A 169 -1.78 -15.59 21.11
N PHE A 170 -0.65 -15.48 21.79
CA PHE A 170 -0.34 -16.15 23.04
C PHE A 170 -0.33 -15.10 24.16
N ARG A 171 -0.98 -15.40 25.29
CA ARG A 171 -1.11 -14.50 26.43
C ARG A 171 -0.49 -15.13 27.65
N PHE A 172 0.34 -14.36 28.35
CA PHE A 172 1.06 -14.81 29.53
C PHE A 172 0.91 -13.77 30.64
N GLY A 173 0.94 -14.21 31.91
CA GLY A 173 0.88 -13.31 33.06
C GLY A 173 -0.55 -12.87 33.44
N GLU A 174 -1.58 -13.58 32.99
CA GLU A 174 -2.95 -13.39 33.49
C GLU A 174 -2.99 -13.82 34.98
N GLY A 175 -2.84 -12.85 35.88
CA GLY A 175 -3.09 -13.06 37.31
C GLY A 175 -4.59 -13.09 37.58
N SER A 176 -5.03 -13.94 38.54
CA SER A 176 -6.39 -13.89 39.09
C SER A 176 -6.70 -12.47 39.61
N ALA A 177 -7.94 -12.03 39.48
CA ALA A 177 -8.38 -10.70 39.94
C ALA A 177 -8.18 -10.44 41.44
N THR A 178 -7.76 -11.46 42.19
CA THR A 178 -7.52 -11.46 43.65
C THR A 178 -6.06 -11.17 44.02
N ASP A 179 -5.14 -11.13 43.07
CA ASP A 179 -3.72 -10.92 43.35
C ASP A 179 -3.42 -9.40 43.44
N SER A 180 -3.01 -8.94 44.62
CA SER A 180 -2.58 -7.54 44.86
C SER A 180 -1.32 -7.14 44.11
N VAL A 181 -0.61 -8.10 43.48
CA VAL A 181 0.50 -7.89 42.59
C VAL A 181 -0.04 -7.77 41.17
N GLN A 182 -0.06 -6.56 40.61
CA GLN A 182 -0.41 -6.32 39.20
C GLN A 182 0.60 -7.02 38.28
N ARG A 183 0.34 -8.27 37.89
CA ARG A 183 1.16 -8.96 36.90
C ARG A 183 0.97 -8.29 35.54
N ARG A 184 2.08 -7.98 34.89
CA ARG A 184 2.07 -7.41 33.55
C ARG A 184 1.52 -8.43 32.55
N LEU A 185 0.48 -8.04 31.81
CA LEU A 185 -0.04 -8.89 30.74
C LEU A 185 0.88 -8.80 29.54
N HIS A 186 1.48 -9.91 29.16
CA HIS A 186 2.31 -10.07 27.98
C HIS A 186 1.53 -10.80 26.89
N GLN A 187 1.57 -10.28 25.68
CA GLN A 187 0.89 -10.84 24.51
C GLN A 187 1.89 -10.96 23.37
N ILE A 188 2.12 -12.17 22.87
CA ILE A 188 2.93 -12.43 21.69
C ILE A 188 1.99 -12.91 20.59
N SER A 189 2.00 -12.27 19.45
CA SER A 189 1.26 -12.70 18.26
C SER A 189 2.22 -13.03 17.13
N ILE A 190 1.98 -14.15 16.48
CA ILE A 190 2.65 -14.57 15.26
C ILE A 190 1.60 -14.73 14.15
N GLY A 191 2.01 -14.38 12.93
CA GLY A 191 1.16 -14.48 11.76
C GLY A 191 1.94 -14.80 10.50
N LEU A 192 1.24 -15.31 9.52
CA LEU A 192 1.77 -15.65 8.20
C LEU A 192 0.78 -15.21 7.12
N ASN A 193 1.29 -14.55 6.09
CA ASN A 193 0.58 -14.22 4.85
C ASN A 193 1.14 -15.03 3.69
N GLY A 194 0.25 -15.59 2.87
CA GLY A 194 0.52 -15.98 1.50
C GLY A 194 0.00 -14.87 0.58
N ASN A 195 0.90 -14.20 -0.11
CA ASN A 195 0.61 -13.07 -1.00
C ASN A 195 0.78 -13.53 -2.45
N TYR A 196 -0.30 -13.68 -3.19
CA TYR A 196 -0.25 -13.96 -4.62
C TYR A 196 -0.12 -12.63 -5.38
N LEU A 197 1.04 -12.44 -6.00
CA LEU A 197 1.31 -11.31 -6.88
C LEU A 197 0.90 -11.67 -8.30
N PHE A 198 0.23 -10.74 -9.00
CA PHE A 198 -0.18 -10.92 -10.38
C PHE A 198 -0.37 -9.57 -11.07
N GLY A 199 0.01 -9.49 -12.33
CA GLY A 199 -0.17 -8.26 -13.10
C GLY A 199 0.60 -8.22 -14.38
N ASN A 200 0.49 -7.09 -15.06
CA ASN A 200 1.08 -6.83 -16.35
C ASN A 200 1.63 -5.39 -16.39
N ILE A 201 2.80 -5.25 -16.97
CA ILE A 201 3.47 -3.97 -17.22
C ILE A 201 3.77 -3.88 -18.72
N THR A 202 3.19 -2.88 -19.37
CA THR A 202 3.46 -2.58 -20.78
C THR A 202 4.27 -1.28 -20.88
N ARG A 203 5.31 -1.28 -21.69
CA ARG A 203 6.12 -0.10 -22.00
C ARG A 203 6.19 0.08 -23.51
N GLU A 204 6.08 1.32 -23.95
CA GLU A 204 6.18 1.68 -25.34
C GLU A 204 7.20 2.82 -25.50
N ASN A 205 8.19 2.59 -26.35
CA ASN A 205 9.21 3.54 -26.72
C ASN A 205 9.07 3.85 -28.21
N VAL A 206 8.87 5.13 -28.56
CA VAL A 206 8.72 5.54 -29.96
C VAL A 206 9.77 6.59 -30.29
N VAL A 207 10.54 6.35 -31.36
CA VAL A 207 11.48 7.31 -31.94
C VAL A 207 10.94 7.74 -33.28
N ALA A 208 10.51 8.98 -33.40
CA ALA A 208 9.99 9.57 -34.62
C ALA A 208 10.85 10.73 -35.09
N PHE A 209 11.01 10.88 -36.40
CA PHE A 209 11.79 11.93 -37.04
C PHE A 209 10.90 12.98 -37.70
N SER A 210 11.38 14.22 -37.77
CA SER A 210 10.65 15.34 -38.39
C SER A 210 10.48 15.19 -39.90
N GLN A 211 11.33 14.38 -40.55
CA GLN A 211 11.30 14.13 -41.98
C GLN A 211 10.67 12.75 -42.27
N SER A 212 9.75 12.68 -43.22
CA SER A 212 9.01 11.46 -43.62
C SER A 212 9.89 10.38 -44.29
N GLU A 213 11.11 10.74 -44.66
CA GLU A 213 12.06 9.81 -45.25
C GLU A 213 12.64 8.81 -44.22
N HIS A 214 12.62 9.20 -42.96
CA HIS A 214 13.11 8.36 -41.85
C HIS A 214 12.01 7.49 -41.26
N PHE A 215 12.36 6.24 -40.95
CA PHE A 215 11.44 5.32 -40.31
C PHE A 215 11.20 5.70 -38.83
N THR A 216 9.95 5.71 -38.44
CA THR A 216 9.59 5.74 -37.02
C THR A 216 9.80 4.36 -36.42
N THR A 217 10.61 4.27 -35.38
CA THR A 217 10.88 3.02 -34.65
C THR A 217 10.01 2.94 -33.42
N VAL A 218 9.35 1.79 -33.23
CA VAL A 218 8.47 1.49 -32.09
C VAL A 218 8.94 0.23 -31.41
N GLU A 219 9.17 0.30 -30.12
CA GLU A 219 9.46 -0.84 -29.25
C GLU A 219 8.33 -1.00 -28.24
N ASN A 220 7.71 -2.17 -28.25
CA ASN A 220 6.66 -2.56 -27.32
C ASN A 220 7.14 -3.69 -26.42
N LEU A 221 7.28 -3.41 -25.13
CA LEU A 221 7.68 -4.35 -24.10
C LEU A 221 6.47 -4.71 -23.24
N ASN A 222 6.24 -5.98 -23.03
CA ASN A 222 5.17 -6.48 -22.18
C ASN A 222 5.71 -7.51 -21.18
N LEU A 223 5.49 -7.28 -19.90
CA LEU A 223 5.98 -8.11 -18.81
C LEU A 223 4.80 -8.59 -17.96
N TRP A 224 4.48 -9.87 -18.04
CA TRP A 224 3.53 -10.54 -17.16
C TRP A 224 4.24 -11.14 -15.97
N VAL A 225 3.66 -10.97 -14.78
CA VAL A 225 4.23 -11.46 -13.52
C VAL A 225 3.18 -12.19 -12.71
N LYS A 226 3.52 -13.36 -12.16
CA LYS A 226 2.68 -14.10 -11.22
C LYS A 226 3.52 -14.93 -10.25
N GLY A 227 3.05 -15.08 -9.01
CA GLY A 227 3.69 -15.96 -8.02
C GLY A 227 3.31 -15.63 -6.59
N ILE A 228 3.79 -16.45 -5.66
CA ILE A 228 3.44 -16.33 -4.23
C ILE A 228 4.65 -15.85 -3.45
N VAL A 229 4.44 -14.80 -2.65
CA VAL A 229 5.41 -14.27 -1.69
C VAL A 229 4.92 -14.54 -0.27
N TRP A 230 5.73 -15.19 0.53
CA TRP A 230 5.43 -15.44 1.93
C TRP A 230 5.94 -14.29 2.81
N GLU A 231 5.09 -13.86 3.76
CA GLU A 231 5.42 -12.80 4.71
C GLU A 231 5.05 -13.24 6.12
N ALA A 232 6.05 -13.32 7.01
CA ALA A 232 5.87 -13.61 8.42
C ALA A 232 5.77 -12.30 9.22
N GLY A 233 4.94 -12.31 10.26
CA GLY A 233 4.78 -11.21 11.19
C GLY A 233 4.94 -11.64 12.64
N LEU A 234 5.48 -10.74 13.44
CA LEU A 234 5.60 -10.86 14.88
C LEU A 234 5.12 -9.57 15.53
N GLN A 235 4.31 -9.68 16.58
CA GLN A 235 4.00 -8.56 17.47
C GLN A 235 4.10 -8.99 18.94
N TYR A 236 4.73 -8.15 19.73
CA TYR A 236 4.79 -8.28 21.19
C TYR A 236 4.18 -7.05 21.83
N LYS A 237 3.19 -7.26 22.70
CA LYS A 237 2.52 -6.19 23.44
C LYS A 237 2.60 -6.47 24.93
N VAL A 238 3.00 -5.48 25.70
CA VAL A 238 3.05 -5.53 27.15
C VAL A 238 2.39 -4.31 27.76
N ASN A 239 1.49 -4.53 28.71
CA ASN A 239 0.92 -3.46 29.52
C ASN A 239 1.91 -3.13 30.66
N LEU A 240 2.45 -1.90 30.65
CA LEU A 240 3.42 -1.45 31.65
C LEU A 240 2.72 -1.05 32.95
N THR A 241 1.64 -0.27 32.82
CA THR A 241 0.84 0.18 33.94
C THR A 241 -0.64 0.05 33.66
N THR A 242 -1.43 -0.21 34.70
CA THR A 242 -2.88 -0.23 34.63
C THR A 242 -3.42 0.44 35.89
N ARG A 243 -4.15 1.55 35.73
CA ARG A 243 -4.81 2.24 36.83
C ARG A 243 -6.29 1.91 36.83
N ARG A 244 -6.81 1.52 37.99
CA ARG A 244 -8.23 1.18 38.16
C ARG A 244 -8.88 2.14 39.15
N ASP A 245 -10.18 2.37 38.97
CA ASP A 245 -11.00 3.08 39.95
C ASP A 245 -11.45 2.13 41.08
N PRO A 246 -12.09 2.66 42.17
CA PRO A 246 -12.62 1.81 43.23
C PRO A 246 -13.64 0.76 42.79
N GLN A 247 -14.27 0.98 41.63
CA GLN A 247 -15.18 0.00 40.99
C GLN A 247 -14.45 -0.99 40.07
N ASN A 248 -13.11 -1.10 40.17
CA ASN A 248 -12.25 -1.98 39.38
C ASN A 248 -12.27 -1.72 37.86
N ARG A 249 -12.74 -0.53 37.37
CA ARG A 249 -12.74 -0.15 35.95
C ARG A 249 -11.39 0.47 35.60
N VAL A 250 -10.87 0.15 34.41
CA VAL A 250 -9.61 0.74 33.92
C VAL A 250 -9.81 2.21 33.58
N VAL A 251 -9.11 3.10 34.29
CA VAL A 251 -9.17 4.57 34.11
C VAL A 251 -7.89 5.15 33.54
N GLY A 252 -6.86 4.34 33.39
CA GLY A 252 -5.60 4.77 32.78
C GLY A 252 -4.61 3.62 32.69
N GLY A 253 -3.56 3.83 31.89
CA GLY A 253 -2.50 2.86 31.74
C GLY A 253 -1.58 3.18 30.58
N SER A 254 -0.50 2.41 30.49
CA SER A 254 0.44 2.49 29.38
C SER A 254 0.81 1.10 28.87
N ALA A 255 1.11 1.02 27.58
CA ALA A 255 1.53 -0.20 26.93
C ALA A 255 2.63 0.08 25.90
N ILE A 256 3.55 -0.86 25.74
CA ILE A 256 4.49 -0.88 24.62
C ILE A 256 4.08 -2.01 23.68
N GLN A 257 4.19 -1.75 22.39
CA GLN A 257 4.00 -2.73 21.33
C GLN A 257 5.19 -2.69 20.39
N LEU A 258 5.85 -3.83 20.22
CA LEU A 258 6.90 -4.06 19.25
C LEU A 258 6.31 -4.85 18.10
N GLY A 259 6.74 -4.56 16.88
CA GLY A 259 6.28 -5.29 15.70
C GLY A 259 7.41 -5.47 14.70
N ALA A 260 7.42 -6.63 14.05
CA ALA A 260 8.32 -6.91 12.95
C ALA A 260 7.61 -7.71 11.85
N THR A 261 8.02 -7.49 10.60
CA THR A 261 7.63 -8.31 9.45
C THR A 261 8.86 -8.70 8.63
N TYR A 262 8.80 -9.88 8.06
CA TYR A 262 9.83 -10.43 7.20
C TYR A 262 9.20 -11.06 5.97
N SER A 263 9.51 -10.53 4.79
CA SER A 263 9.14 -11.14 3.50
C SER A 263 10.31 -11.91 2.94
N LEU A 264 10.07 -13.15 2.58
CA LEU A 264 11.08 -14.05 2.03
C LEU A 264 11.56 -13.57 0.66
N ASN A 265 12.82 -13.85 0.35
CA ASN A 265 13.32 -13.80 -1.02
C ASN A 265 12.53 -14.82 -1.87
N THR A 266 12.00 -14.38 -3.01
CA THR A 266 11.08 -15.20 -3.81
C THR A 266 11.32 -15.01 -5.29
N ALA A 267 11.34 -16.12 -6.03
CA ALA A 267 11.32 -16.12 -7.47
C ALA A 267 9.87 -16.19 -7.97
N LEU A 268 9.44 -15.16 -8.70
CA LEU A 268 8.13 -15.11 -9.37
C LEU A 268 8.28 -15.56 -10.81
N TYR A 269 7.28 -16.23 -11.35
CA TYR A 269 7.19 -16.50 -12.78
C TYR A 269 7.01 -15.18 -13.53
N ALA A 270 7.76 -15.04 -14.62
CA ALA A 270 7.67 -13.91 -15.53
C ALA A 270 7.57 -14.39 -16.97
N GLU A 271 6.84 -13.63 -17.77
CA GLU A 271 6.74 -13.82 -19.22
C GLU A 271 6.97 -12.47 -19.88
N TYR A 272 7.89 -12.42 -20.82
CA TYR A 272 8.37 -11.21 -21.45
C TYR A 272 8.18 -11.28 -22.96
N THR A 273 7.52 -10.26 -23.51
CA THR A 273 7.35 -10.08 -24.94
C THR A 273 8.00 -8.77 -25.34
N ASP A 274 8.80 -8.79 -26.41
CA ASP A 274 9.47 -7.61 -26.95
C ASP A 274 9.27 -7.58 -28.47
N LEU A 275 8.62 -6.51 -28.93
CA LEU A 275 8.36 -6.28 -30.34
C LEU A 275 8.97 -4.94 -30.75
N LEU A 276 10.06 -5.01 -31.51
CA LEU A 276 10.73 -3.87 -32.13
C LEU A 276 10.44 -3.85 -33.63
N TYR A 277 9.83 -2.79 -34.11
CA TYR A 277 9.51 -2.61 -35.52
C TYR A 277 9.67 -1.17 -35.98
N SER A 278 9.86 -0.99 -37.26
CA SER A 278 9.94 0.31 -37.93
C SER A 278 8.73 0.52 -38.83
N ILE A 279 8.19 1.75 -38.83
CA ILE A 279 7.09 2.15 -39.69
C ILE A 279 7.54 3.32 -40.57
N ARG A 280 7.22 3.26 -41.85
CA ARG A 280 7.32 4.37 -42.77
C ARG A 280 5.92 4.68 -43.32
N PHE A 281 5.50 5.90 -43.17
CA PHE A 281 4.25 6.37 -43.76
C PHE A 281 4.50 6.80 -45.20
N GLY A 282 4.00 6.03 -46.17
CA GLY A 282 3.93 6.40 -47.56
C GLY A 282 2.61 7.07 -47.90
N THR A 283 2.46 7.61 -49.11
CA THR A 283 1.27 8.32 -49.59
C THR A 283 -0.03 7.52 -49.55
N ASN A 284 0.03 6.17 -49.62
CA ASN A 284 -1.15 5.29 -49.66
C ASN A 284 -1.05 4.08 -48.75
N SER A 285 0.08 3.86 -48.08
CA SER A 285 0.27 2.66 -47.21
C SER A 285 1.37 2.92 -46.18
N ALA A 286 1.24 2.26 -45.04
CA ALA A 286 2.31 2.19 -44.05
C ALA A 286 3.11 0.90 -44.24
N TYR A 287 4.41 1.03 -44.44
CA TYR A 287 5.32 -0.13 -44.43
C TYR A 287 5.74 -0.38 -42.99
N ARG A 288 5.62 -1.65 -42.57
CA ARG A 288 6.09 -2.12 -41.28
C ARG A 288 7.15 -3.17 -41.50
N ASP A 289 8.32 -2.95 -40.91
CA ASP A 289 9.42 -3.92 -40.88
C ASP A 289 9.72 -4.29 -39.43
N THR A 290 9.75 -5.59 -39.14
CA THR A 290 9.95 -6.09 -37.78
C THR A 290 11.43 -6.45 -37.61
N ALA A 291 12.12 -5.66 -36.77
CA ALA A 291 13.55 -5.86 -36.50
C ALA A 291 13.80 -6.91 -35.41
N ARG A 292 12.88 -7.03 -34.42
CA ARG A 292 12.97 -8.02 -33.33
C ARG A 292 11.58 -8.42 -32.87
N PHE A 293 11.38 -9.70 -32.70
CA PHE A 293 10.18 -10.25 -32.08
C PHE A 293 10.57 -11.41 -31.16
N LEU A 294 10.49 -11.12 -29.83
CA LEU A 294 10.63 -12.12 -28.78
C LEU A 294 9.22 -12.36 -28.23
N ASP A 295 8.67 -13.53 -28.48
CA ASP A 295 7.31 -13.86 -28.08
C ASP A 295 7.31 -14.74 -26.85
N ALA A 296 6.66 -14.24 -25.79
CA ALA A 296 6.35 -14.98 -24.58
C ALA A 296 7.55 -15.72 -23.95
N LEU A 297 8.72 -15.07 -23.91
CA LEU A 297 9.90 -15.64 -23.25
C LEU A 297 9.61 -15.87 -21.78
N SER A 298 9.66 -17.15 -21.38
CA SER A 298 9.47 -17.53 -19.98
C SER A 298 10.72 -17.23 -19.17
N GLY A 299 10.53 -16.80 -17.94
CA GLY A 299 11.61 -16.50 -17.03
C GLY A 299 11.13 -16.34 -15.58
N ARG A 300 11.97 -15.73 -14.80
CA ARG A 300 11.65 -15.44 -13.38
C ARG A 300 12.17 -14.08 -12.93
N ILE A 301 11.43 -13.48 -12.02
CA ILE A 301 11.82 -12.28 -11.29
C ILE A 301 12.19 -12.69 -9.88
N ILE A 302 13.40 -12.37 -9.46
CA ILE A 302 13.85 -12.56 -8.09
C ILE A 302 13.56 -11.29 -7.30
N LEU A 303 12.61 -11.39 -6.36
CA LEU A 303 12.31 -10.31 -5.42
C LEU A 303 13.20 -10.44 -4.18
N PRO A 304 13.89 -9.37 -3.74
CA PRO A 304 14.70 -9.40 -2.54
C PRO A 304 13.83 -9.44 -1.28
N GLN A 305 14.38 -10.04 -0.22
CA GLN A 305 13.79 -10.03 1.10
C GLN A 305 13.53 -8.61 1.61
N LYS A 306 12.46 -8.44 2.41
CA LYS A 306 12.11 -7.18 3.05
C LYS A 306 12.00 -7.39 4.56
N ILE A 307 12.58 -6.48 5.32
CA ILE A 307 12.51 -6.44 6.78
C ILE A 307 11.89 -5.11 7.20
N GLN A 308 10.94 -5.17 8.12
CA GLN A 308 10.39 -3.99 8.79
C GLN A 308 10.33 -4.26 10.28
N ALA A 309 10.68 -3.27 11.08
CA ALA A 309 10.57 -3.34 12.54
C ALA A 309 10.15 -1.98 13.09
N GLY A 310 9.35 -2.00 14.14
CA GLY A 310 8.84 -0.78 14.73
C GLY A 310 8.43 -0.94 16.19
N VAL A 311 8.24 0.21 16.83
CA VAL A 311 7.79 0.33 18.21
C VAL A 311 6.63 1.30 18.29
N ALA A 312 5.65 1.01 19.15
CA ALA A 312 4.58 1.93 19.50
C ALA A 312 4.43 1.99 21.03
N TYR A 313 4.31 3.20 21.54
CA TYR A 313 3.96 3.46 22.93
C TYR A 313 2.56 4.05 23.00
N LYS A 314 1.70 3.38 23.77
CA LYS A 314 0.32 3.81 24.01
C LYS A 314 0.14 4.27 25.44
N LEU A 315 -0.42 5.46 25.60
CA LEU A 315 -0.80 6.04 26.88
C LEU A 315 -2.30 6.30 26.88
N PHE A 316 -3.00 5.73 27.85
CA PHE A 316 -4.44 5.90 28.02
C PHE A 316 -4.75 6.56 29.36
N ASN A 317 -5.65 7.54 29.34
CA ASN A 317 -6.20 8.19 30.53
C ASN A 317 -7.65 8.61 30.26
N LYS A 318 -8.54 8.26 31.17
CA LYS A 318 -9.97 8.58 31.05
C LYS A 318 -10.25 10.10 30.95
N LYS A 319 -9.41 10.93 31.58
CA LYS A 319 -9.63 12.39 31.62
C LYS A 319 -9.24 13.10 30.32
N TRP A 320 -8.11 12.71 29.72
CA TRP A 320 -7.54 13.40 28.56
C TRP A 320 -7.26 12.50 27.35
N GLY A 321 -7.81 11.27 27.38
CA GLY A 321 -7.90 10.42 26.21
C GLY A 321 -6.74 9.44 26.05
N THR A 322 -6.48 9.08 24.81
CA THR A 322 -5.46 8.09 24.42
C THR A 322 -4.46 8.75 23.48
N PHE A 323 -3.17 8.55 23.75
CA PHE A 323 -2.07 8.91 22.87
C PHE A 323 -1.34 7.65 22.42
N VAL A 324 -0.95 7.62 21.15
CA VAL A 324 -0.04 6.61 20.60
C VAL A 324 1.09 7.36 19.89
N VAL A 325 2.33 7.01 20.22
CA VAL A 325 3.53 7.44 19.47
C VAL A 325 4.17 6.20 18.90
N ALA A 326 4.51 6.22 17.62
CA ALA A 326 5.08 5.07 16.95
C ALA A 326 6.23 5.47 16.02
N GLY A 327 7.17 4.54 15.84
CA GLY A 327 8.25 4.63 14.88
C GLY A 327 8.49 3.29 14.20
N GLU A 328 8.89 3.34 12.94
CA GLU A 328 9.17 2.16 12.12
C GLU A 328 10.40 2.39 11.24
N TYR A 329 11.19 1.36 11.05
CA TYR A 329 12.27 1.30 10.07
C TYR A 329 12.07 0.10 9.14
N LYS A 330 12.33 0.31 7.84
CA LYS A 330 12.23 -0.72 6.80
C LYS A 330 13.48 -0.73 5.93
N ILE A 331 13.87 -1.92 5.50
CA ILE A 331 14.99 -2.13 4.57
C ILE A 331 14.65 -3.22 3.57
N GLN A 332 15.08 -3.01 2.32
CA GLN A 332 14.97 -3.99 1.25
C GLN A 332 16.13 -3.81 0.27
N ASP A 333 16.89 -4.87 0.07
CA ASP A 333 18.11 -4.82 -0.77
C ASP A 333 17.76 -5.12 -2.24
N TRP A 334 17.36 -4.07 -2.97
CA TRP A 334 16.99 -4.18 -4.38
C TRP A 334 18.17 -4.39 -5.31
N SER A 335 19.40 -4.32 -4.84
CA SER A 335 20.59 -4.72 -5.63
C SER A 335 20.55 -6.22 -5.99
N LYS A 336 19.77 -7.00 -5.26
CA LYS A 336 19.53 -8.44 -5.49
C LYS A 336 18.36 -8.73 -6.43
N TYR A 337 17.62 -7.71 -6.88
CA TYR A 337 16.60 -7.87 -7.88
C TYR A 337 17.22 -8.34 -9.19
N ARG A 338 16.64 -9.38 -9.80
CA ARG A 338 17.07 -9.93 -11.08
C ARG A 338 15.84 -10.28 -11.92
N LEU A 339 15.94 -9.98 -13.19
CA LEU A 339 15.01 -10.46 -14.22
C LEU A 339 15.79 -11.45 -15.07
N GLU A 340 15.59 -12.73 -14.85
CA GLU A 340 16.26 -13.83 -15.53
C GLU A 340 15.29 -14.42 -16.55
N MET A 341 15.58 -14.25 -17.84
CA MET A 341 14.82 -14.81 -18.94
C MET A 341 15.58 -15.97 -19.62
N ALA A 342 14.85 -16.86 -20.28
CA ALA A 342 15.46 -17.76 -21.24
C ALA A 342 16.23 -16.93 -22.28
N GLU A 343 17.32 -17.44 -22.84
CA GLU A 343 18.20 -16.77 -23.82
C GLU A 343 19.12 -15.67 -23.27
N ASP A 344 19.58 -15.78 -22.03
CA ASP A 344 20.57 -14.87 -21.41
C ASP A 344 20.21 -13.36 -21.46
N VAL A 345 18.93 -13.02 -21.62
CA VAL A 345 18.45 -11.65 -21.49
C VAL A 345 18.47 -11.26 -20.01
N ASN A 346 19.63 -10.82 -19.54
CA ASN A 346 19.81 -10.37 -18.17
C ASN A 346 19.64 -8.84 -18.11
N LEU A 347 18.49 -8.39 -17.68
CA LEU A 347 18.23 -6.98 -17.50
C LEU A 347 18.69 -6.57 -16.09
N ASP A 348 19.97 -6.21 -15.95
CA ASP A 348 20.48 -5.54 -14.76
C ASP A 348 19.86 -4.14 -14.71
N ASN A 349 19.07 -3.86 -13.66
CA ASN A 349 18.32 -2.61 -13.58
C ASN A 349 19.07 -1.50 -12.81
N GLY A 350 20.31 -1.74 -12.36
CA GLY A 350 21.10 -0.77 -11.60
C GLY A 350 20.42 -0.29 -10.30
N LEU A 351 19.61 -1.15 -9.69
CA LEU A 351 18.90 -0.82 -8.45
C LEU A 351 19.81 -0.98 -7.23
N ASN A 352 19.67 -0.10 -6.25
CA ASN A 352 20.40 -0.10 -4.99
C ASN A 352 19.52 -0.59 -3.82
N ALA A 353 20.13 -0.81 -2.65
CA ALA A 353 19.37 -1.07 -1.44
C ALA A 353 18.50 0.13 -1.07
N SER A 354 17.24 -0.12 -0.72
CA SER A 354 16.33 0.91 -0.22
C SER A 354 16.16 0.78 1.29
N SER A 355 16.05 1.92 1.96
CA SER A 355 15.73 2.00 3.38
C SER A 355 14.77 3.16 3.65
N GLY A 356 14.04 3.08 4.75
CA GLY A 356 13.14 4.16 5.12
C GLY A 356 12.75 4.10 6.57
N TRP A 357 12.47 5.26 7.14
CA TRP A 357 11.92 5.39 8.48
C TRP A 357 10.64 6.23 8.47
N ALA A 358 9.81 5.99 9.46
CA ALA A 358 8.59 6.74 9.68
C ALA A 358 8.39 6.97 11.18
N ALA A 359 7.83 8.14 11.52
CA ALA A 359 7.38 8.48 12.87
C ALA A 359 5.96 9.02 12.80
N GLY A 360 5.14 8.70 13.81
CA GLY A 360 3.76 9.13 13.81
C GLY A 360 3.15 9.17 15.19
N ILE A 361 2.10 9.98 15.33
CA ILE A 361 1.31 10.14 16.54
C ILE A 361 -0.17 9.97 16.25
N GLU A 362 -0.89 9.39 17.21
CA GLU A 362 -2.35 9.34 17.21
C GLU A 362 -2.87 9.90 18.53
N TYR A 363 -3.88 10.74 18.47
CA TYR A 363 -4.58 11.26 19.62
C TYR A 363 -6.09 11.04 19.51
N LYS A 364 -6.69 10.48 20.56
CA LYS A 364 -8.12 10.33 20.72
C LYS A 364 -8.54 10.99 22.04
N PRO A 365 -9.23 12.14 22.03
CA PRO A 365 -9.53 12.93 23.24
C PRO A 365 -10.38 12.18 24.27
N THR A 366 -11.34 11.37 23.84
CA THR A 366 -12.20 10.62 24.77
C THR A 366 -12.63 9.27 24.22
N THR A 367 -12.96 8.36 25.11
CA THR A 367 -13.62 7.10 24.77
C THR A 367 -15.14 7.16 24.98
N ASP A 368 -15.65 8.25 25.55
CA ASP A 368 -17.07 8.41 25.85
C ASP A 368 -17.85 8.81 24.59
N VAL A 369 -18.85 8.00 24.24
CA VAL A 369 -19.70 8.17 23.05
C VAL A 369 -20.70 9.34 23.22
N SER A 370 -20.99 9.75 24.47
CA SER A 370 -21.92 10.84 24.77
C SER A 370 -21.32 12.23 24.63
N ASN A 371 -19.99 12.32 24.46
CA ASN A 371 -19.26 13.59 24.39
C ASN A 371 -19.40 14.26 23.00
N ASN A 372 -18.93 15.51 22.89
CA ASN A 372 -18.95 16.30 21.66
C ASN A 372 -18.32 15.52 20.49
N PHE A 373 -18.82 15.79 19.27
CA PHE A 373 -18.38 15.14 18.05
C PHE A 373 -16.85 15.15 17.89
N PHE A 374 -16.20 16.30 18.02
CA PHE A 374 -14.76 16.45 17.86
C PHE A 374 -13.94 15.66 18.89
N ASN A 375 -14.45 15.47 20.09
CA ASN A 375 -13.76 14.70 21.12
C ASN A 375 -13.77 13.18 20.88
N ARG A 376 -14.62 12.69 19.99
CA ARG A 376 -14.69 11.26 19.62
C ARG A 376 -13.79 10.87 18.45
N LEU A 377 -13.28 11.87 17.72
CA LEU A 377 -12.44 11.67 16.55
C LEU A 377 -11.05 11.16 16.97
N TYR A 378 -10.41 10.44 16.05
CA TYR A 378 -8.99 10.09 16.14
C TYR A 378 -8.22 11.02 15.21
N TYR A 379 -7.28 11.74 15.76
CA TYR A 379 -6.39 12.65 15.06
C TYR A 379 -5.04 11.99 14.89
N ARG A 380 -4.48 12.04 13.69
CA ARG A 380 -3.17 11.46 13.38
C ARG A 380 -2.30 12.46 12.65
N ALA A 381 -1.01 12.37 12.91
CA ALA A 381 0.01 13.04 12.14
C ALA A 381 1.23 12.13 12.03
N GLY A 382 1.96 12.24 10.93
CA GLY A 382 3.15 11.44 10.72
C GLY A 382 4.08 12.05 9.69
N TYR A 383 5.30 11.52 9.69
CA TYR A 383 6.33 11.86 8.73
C TYR A 383 7.06 10.60 8.31
N ARG A 384 7.47 10.53 7.05
CA ARG A 384 8.34 9.46 6.55
C ARG A 384 9.43 10.01 5.64
N SER A 385 10.57 9.34 5.67
CA SER A 385 11.67 9.54 4.75
C SER A 385 12.11 8.19 4.20
N VAL A 386 12.22 8.08 2.88
CA VAL A 386 12.57 6.85 2.18
C VAL A 386 13.72 7.15 1.24
N GLN A 387 14.81 6.45 1.43
CA GLN A 387 15.91 6.36 0.48
C GLN A 387 15.53 5.29 -0.54
N SER A 388 15.26 5.74 -1.77
CA SER A 388 14.80 4.85 -2.84
C SER A 388 15.93 3.96 -3.35
N GLU A 389 15.56 2.90 -4.02
CA GLU A 389 16.49 2.03 -4.76
C GLU A 389 17.02 2.65 -6.04
N LEU A 390 16.45 3.76 -6.51
CA LEU A 390 16.80 4.38 -7.77
C LEU A 390 17.95 5.36 -7.60
N THR A 391 18.99 5.19 -8.42
CA THR A 391 20.05 6.18 -8.60
C THR A 391 20.18 6.46 -10.09
N ILE A 392 19.98 7.69 -10.49
CA ILE A 392 20.02 8.15 -11.89
C ILE A 392 21.03 9.29 -11.97
N ASN A 393 21.90 9.29 -12.97
CA ASN A 393 22.97 10.29 -13.12
C ASN A 393 23.77 10.50 -11.81
N ASN A 394 24.08 9.41 -11.11
CA ASN A 394 24.78 9.41 -9.82
C ASN A 394 24.04 10.14 -8.68
N THR A 395 22.73 10.42 -8.87
CA THR A 395 21.88 11.08 -7.88
C THR A 395 20.78 10.13 -7.42
N ARG A 396 20.65 9.94 -6.11
CA ARG A 396 19.61 9.09 -5.52
C ARG A 396 18.25 9.79 -5.51
N ILE A 397 17.21 9.04 -5.82
CA ILE A 397 15.82 9.55 -5.86
C ILE A 397 15.17 9.32 -4.51
N ASP A 398 15.36 10.24 -3.58
CA ASP A 398 14.78 10.14 -2.25
C ASP A 398 13.34 10.67 -2.22
N GLN A 399 12.56 10.17 -1.25
CA GLN A 399 11.17 10.57 -1.04
C GLN A 399 10.94 10.97 0.42
N GLN A 400 10.24 12.08 0.62
CA GLN A 400 9.82 12.55 1.94
C GLN A 400 8.33 12.91 1.90
N ALA A 401 7.62 12.66 2.99
CA ALA A 401 6.21 13.01 3.10
C ALA A 401 5.78 13.30 4.53
N THR A 402 4.94 14.30 4.68
CA THR A 402 4.18 14.60 5.89
C THR A 402 2.75 14.15 5.70
N THR A 403 2.16 13.53 6.71
CA THR A 403 0.81 12.96 6.63
C THR A 403 -0.07 13.46 7.77
N ALA A 404 -1.37 13.54 7.51
CA ALA A 404 -2.39 13.77 8.52
C ALA A 404 -3.56 12.81 8.31
N GLY A 405 -4.22 12.42 9.39
CA GLY A 405 -5.34 11.49 9.33
C GLY A 405 -6.42 11.80 10.35
N LEU A 406 -7.65 11.49 9.96
CA LEU A 406 -8.83 11.63 10.77
C LEU A 406 -9.65 10.34 10.72
N THR A 407 -10.15 9.86 11.88
CA THR A 407 -11.11 8.76 11.91
C THR A 407 -12.35 9.17 12.66
N ILE A 408 -13.49 8.94 12.03
CA ILE A 408 -14.82 9.26 12.51
C ILE A 408 -15.52 7.95 12.90
N PRO A 409 -15.68 7.66 14.22
CA PRO A 409 -16.46 6.50 14.64
C PRO A 409 -17.94 6.75 14.40
N MET A 410 -18.64 5.76 13.85
CA MET A 410 -20.09 5.84 13.63
C MET A 410 -20.83 5.60 14.93
N ILE A 411 -21.91 6.35 15.16
CA ILE A 411 -22.76 6.19 16.32
C ILE A 411 -23.56 4.88 16.21
N ARG A 412 -23.66 4.12 17.30
CA ARG A 412 -24.37 2.84 17.39
C ARG A 412 -23.82 1.72 16.51
N SER A 413 -22.65 1.89 15.92
CA SER A 413 -21.95 0.89 15.12
C SER A 413 -20.48 0.87 15.53
N GLN A 414 -19.82 -0.26 15.32
CA GLN A 414 -18.35 -0.34 15.44
C GLN A 414 -17.65 0.08 14.15
N SER A 415 -18.42 0.50 13.15
CA SER A 415 -17.89 0.97 11.86
C SER A 415 -17.24 2.35 11.99
N LYS A 416 -16.27 2.61 11.13
CA LYS A 416 -15.51 3.88 11.10
C LYS A 416 -15.35 4.37 9.67
N VAL A 417 -15.31 5.69 9.52
CA VAL A 417 -14.86 6.37 8.30
C VAL A 417 -13.48 6.95 8.56
N HIS A 418 -12.56 6.76 7.63
CA HIS A 418 -11.19 7.22 7.74
C HIS A 418 -10.86 8.18 6.61
N LEU A 419 -10.21 9.28 6.93
CA LEU A 419 -9.72 10.29 5.99
C LEU A 419 -8.23 10.47 6.22
N GLY A 420 -7.46 10.57 5.17
CA GLY A 420 -6.03 10.82 5.23
C GLY A 420 -5.58 11.75 4.12
N VAL A 421 -4.62 12.61 4.41
CA VAL A 421 -3.92 13.47 3.47
C VAL A 421 -2.42 13.28 3.64
N GLU A 422 -1.71 13.43 2.54
CA GLU A 422 -0.26 13.35 2.46
C GLU A 422 0.26 14.44 1.54
N TRP A 423 1.30 15.12 1.98
CA TRP A 423 2.07 16.04 1.16
C TRP A 423 3.52 15.61 1.16
N GLY A 424 4.09 15.42 -0.03
CA GLY A 424 5.44 14.90 -0.15
C GLY A 424 6.16 15.35 -1.41
N THR A 425 7.45 15.06 -1.41
CA THR A 425 8.37 15.33 -2.51
C THR A 425 9.13 14.06 -2.86
N ARG A 426 9.50 13.92 -4.13
CA ARG A 426 10.34 12.82 -4.64
C ARG A 426 11.29 13.35 -5.70
N GLY A 427 12.56 12.93 -5.63
CA GLY A 427 13.60 13.34 -6.58
C GLY A 427 14.06 14.78 -6.41
N THR A 428 14.77 15.27 -7.39
CA THR A 428 15.38 16.62 -7.43
C THR A 428 15.42 17.14 -8.86
N THR A 429 15.51 18.44 -9.04
CA THR A 429 15.73 19.08 -10.37
C THR A 429 17.21 19.18 -10.75
N GLU A 430 18.12 18.76 -9.89
CA GLU A 430 19.54 18.76 -10.16
C GLU A 430 19.92 17.65 -11.16
N ASN A 431 21.06 17.81 -11.84
CA ASN A 431 21.64 16.84 -12.78
C ASN A 431 20.67 16.42 -13.92
N GLY A 432 19.77 17.33 -14.36
CA GLY A 432 18.79 17.06 -15.41
C GLY A 432 17.67 16.09 -15.00
N LEU A 433 17.47 15.91 -13.69
CA LEU A 433 16.42 15.09 -13.13
C LEU A 433 15.10 15.85 -12.96
N VAL A 434 14.11 15.18 -12.45
CA VAL A 434 12.76 15.69 -12.26
C VAL A 434 12.37 15.59 -10.79
N GLN A 435 11.85 16.68 -10.24
CA GLN A 435 11.24 16.68 -8.91
C GLN A 435 9.73 16.52 -9.03
N GLU A 436 9.18 15.63 -8.22
CA GLU A 436 7.74 15.43 -8.11
C GLU A 436 7.26 15.92 -6.75
N ASN A 437 6.34 16.89 -6.75
CA ASN A 437 5.62 17.33 -5.57
C ASN A 437 4.22 16.72 -5.63
N TYR A 438 3.80 15.99 -4.61
CA TYR A 438 2.51 15.33 -4.66
C TYR A 438 1.66 15.61 -3.41
N LEU A 439 0.35 15.74 -3.67
CA LEU A 439 -0.68 15.81 -2.66
C LEU A 439 -1.55 14.56 -2.81
N GLY A 440 -1.42 13.63 -1.86
CA GLY A 440 -2.19 12.41 -1.80
C GLY A 440 -3.35 12.50 -0.82
N PHE A 441 -4.44 11.82 -1.11
CA PHE A 441 -5.54 11.64 -0.15
C PHE A 441 -6.05 10.20 -0.17
N MET A 442 -6.52 9.76 0.97
CA MET A 442 -7.17 8.46 1.13
C MET A 442 -8.49 8.60 1.87
N VAL A 443 -9.49 7.86 1.39
CA VAL A 443 -10.77 7.70 2.07
C VAL A 443 -11.01 6.22 2.27
N GLY A 444 -11.33 5.83 3.51
CA GLY A 444 -11.55 4.42 3.86
C GLY A 444 -12.78 4.22 4.73
N PHE A 445 -13.35 3.04 4.60
CA PHE A 445 -14.48 2.58 5.38
C PHE A 445 -14.12 1.26 6.05
N SER A 446 -14.29 1.19 7.37
CA SER A 446 -14.21 -0.04 8.15
C SER A 446 -15.60 -0.40 8.64
N LEU A 447 -16.17 -1.45 8.10
CA LEU A 447 -17.50 -1.94 8.43
C LEU A 447 -17.38 -3.13 9.37
N SER A 448 -18.00 -3.06 10.53
CA SER A 448 -18.02 -4.12 11.52
C SER A 448 -19.42 -4.38 12.01
N PRO A 449 -19.78 -5.64 12.36
CA PRO A 449 -21.11 -5.95 12.88
C PRO A 449 -21.38 -5.17 14.16
N SER A 450 -22.62 -4.74 14.33
CA SER A 450 -23.08 -4.14 15.58
C SER A 450 -23.24 -5.20 16.68
N ALA A 451 -23.38 -4.78 17.93
CA ALA A 451 -23.69 -5.68 19.04
C ALA A 451 -25.03 -6.42 18.83
N PHE A 452 -25.94 -5.82 18.06
CA PHE A 452 -27.28 -6.34 17.79
C PHE A 452 -27.38 -7.15 16.48
N ASP A 453 -26.48 -6.90 15.51
CA ASP A 453 -26.47 -7.57 14.21
C ASP A 453 -25.09 -8.23 14.02
N ARG A 454 -24.97 -9.46 14.52
CA ARG A 454 -23.72 -10.24 14.42
C ARG A 454 -23.72 -11.01 13.10
N TRP A 455 -22.73 -10.75 12.27
CA TRP A 455 -22.46 -11.55 11.08
C TRP A 455 -22.12 -13.00 11.49
N PHE A 456 -22.60 -13.96 10.71
CA PHE A 456 -22.37 -15.41 10.94
C PHE A 456 -23.01 -15.99 12.23
N ARG A 457 -24.07 -15.37 12.72
CA ARG A 457 -24.88 -16.00 13.77
C ARG A 457 -25.86 -16.98 13.13
N GLN A 458 -25.84 -18.24 13.56
CA GLN A 458 -26.94 -19.17 13.26
C GLN A 458 -28.24 -18.59 13.82
N VAL A 459 -29.18 -18.32 12.93
CA VAL A 459 -30.55 -18.00 13.34
C VAL A 459 -31.16 -19.32 13.78
N LYS A 460 -31.44 -19.47 15.08
CA LYS A 460 -32.29 -20.56 15.55
C LYS A 460 -33.71 -20.18 15.15
N TYR A 461 -34.27 -20.95 14.25
CA TYR A 461 -35.72 -20.95 14.02
C TYR A 461 -36.32 -21.84 15.12
N ASP A 462 -37.02 -21.25 16.09
CA ASP A 462 -37.86 -21.92 17.02
C ASP A 462 -39.20 -22.23 16.33
#